data_3820ba1b828074ee5e70fbb530be6f3b
#
_entry.id   3820ba1b828074ee5e70fbb530be6f3b
#
_cell.length_a   1.000
_cell.length_b   1.000
_cell.length_c   1.000
_cell.angle_alpha   90.00
_cell.angle_beta   90.00
_cell.angle_gamma   90.00
#
_symmetry.space_group_name_H-M   'P 1'
#
loop_
_entity.id
_entity.type
_entity.pdbx_description
1 polymer ?
#
loop_
_entity_poly.entity_id
_entity_poly.type
_entity_poly.pdbx_seq_one_letter_code
_entity_poly.pdbx_strand_id
1 'polypeptide(L)'
;VDDSLVRGTTAHKIVKMLYDAGTKEVHLRIASPEIKYPDFYGVDMPTKKELLAANKSVSEICKFVSAKSLKFLSIDGLYKAMGFEKRNSTYPQLTDHYFTGEYPVKIIDELGDRKVTQLSLLSTGSNN
;
A
#
# COMPACT_ATOMS: atom_id res chain seq x y z
N VAL A 1 1.21 9.76 -15.15
CA VAL A 1 1.53 9.84 -13.72
C VAL A 1 0.28 9.49 -12.94
N ASP A 2 0.42 8.70 -11.88
CA ASP A 2 -0.66 8.32 -10.97
C ASP A 2 -0.23 8.59 -9.52
N ASP A 3 -1.16 8.78 -8.60
CA ASP A 3 -0.84 9.15 -7.22
C ASP A 3 -0.26 7.99 -6.42
N SER A 4 -0.89 6.83 -6.46
CA SER A 4 -0.49 5.65 -5.69
C SER A 4 -0.87 4.35 -6.40
N LEU A 5 -0.23 3.25 -6.00
CA LEU A 5 -0.53 1.93 -6.52
C LEU A 5 -0.65 0.93 -5.36
N VAL A 6 -1.88 0.48 -5.11
CA VAL A 6 -2.23 -0.42 -4.00
C VAL A 6 -2.42 -1.85 -4.49
N ARG A 7 -3.56 -2.14 -5.14
CA ARG A 7 -3.86 -3.46 -5.72
C ARG A 7 -3.45 -3.60 -7.19
N GLY A 8 -3.21 -2.49 -7.88
CA GLY A 8 -2.81 -2.44 -9.29
C GLY A 8 -3.92 -2.73 -10.30
N THR A 9 -5.12 -3.12 -9.87
CA THR A 9 -6.24 -3.44 -10.77
C THR A 9 -6.70 -2.23 -11.58
N THR A 10 -6.78 -1.06 -10.97
CA THR A 10 -7.13 0.20 -11.64
C THR A 10 -6.05 0.58 -12.65
N ALA A 11 -4.77 0.56 -12.25
CA ALA A 11 -3.66 0.86 -13.14
C ALA A 11 -3.63 -0.08 -14.36
N HIS A 12 -3.87 -1.38 -14.15
CA HIS A 12 -3.96 -2.35 -15.26
C HIS A 12 -5.08 -1.99 -16.24
N LYS A 13 -6.27 -1.64 -15.74
CA LYS A 13 -7.40 -1.23 -16.59
C LYS A 13 -7.08 0.04 -17.40
N ILE A 14 -6.47 1.04 -16.75
CA ILE A 14 -6.08 2.30 -17.41
C ILE A 14 -5.04 2.04 -18.50
N VAL A 15 -4.01 1.24 -18.21
CA VAL A 15 -2.98 0.89 -19.19
C VAL A 15 -3.60 0.16 -20.39
N LYS A 16 -4.50 -0.80 -20.12
CA LYS A 16 -5.22 -1.50 -21.18
C LYS A 16 -6.03 -0.53 -22.06
N MET A 17 -6.80 0.38 -21.44
CA MET A 17 -7.58 1.37 -22.19
C MET A 17 -6.70 2.26 -23.08
N LEU A 18 -5.51 2.63 -22.62
CA LEU A 18 -4.55 3.41 -23.41
C LEU A 18 -4.05 2.63 -24.62
N TYR A 19 -3.72 1.34 -24.46
CA TYR A 19 -3.34 0.49 -25.59
C TYR A 19 -4.50 0.29 -26.56
N ASP A 20 -5.73 0.04 -26.07
CA ASP A 20 -6.92 -0.09 -26.89
C ASP A 20 -7.20 1.18 -27.70
N ALA A 21 -6.80 2.35 -27.17
CA ALA A 21 -6.87 3.65 -27.86
C ALA A 21 -5.71 3.89 -28.86
N GLY A 22 -4.83 2.91 -29.08
CA GLY A 22 -3.76 2.98 -30.06
C GLY A 22 -2.43 3.52 -29.54
N THR A 23 -2.24 3.65 -28.23
CA THR A 23 -0.95 4.05 -27.65
C THR A 23 0.11 2.99 -27.92
N LYS A 24 1.29 3.37 -28.36
CA LYS A 24 2.40 2.45 -28.65
C LYS A 24 3.10 1.93 -27.39
N GLU A 25 3.28 2.79 -26.42
CA GLU A 25 3.97 2.47 -25.16
C GLU A 25 3.35 3.25 -23.99
N VAL A 26 3.22 2.62 -22.83
CA VAL A 26 2.75 3.25 -21.59
C VAL A 26 3.85 3.17 -20.54
N HIS A 27 4.26 4.32 -20.02
CA HIS A 27 5.26 4.46 -18.97
C HIS A 27 4.61 5.01 -17.72
N LEU A 28 4.49 4.20 -16.68
CA LEU A 28 3.90 4.62 -15.40
C LEU A 28 4.93 5.27 -14.48
N ARG A 29 4.52 6.35 -13.84
CA ARG A 29 5.25 7.03 -12.77
C ARG A 29 4.30 7.25 -11.62
N ILE A 30 4.59 6.63 -10.48
CA ILE A 30 3.76 6.69 -9.29
C ILE A 30 4.34 7.74 -8.35
N ALA A 31 3.52 8.70 -7.96
CA ALA A 31 3.92 9.84 -7.13
C ALA A 31 4.03 9.50 -5.63
N SER A 32 3.93 8.23 -5.27
CA SER A 32 4.23 7.72 -3.94
C SER A 32 5.32 6.65 -3.97
N PRO A 33 5.98 6.36 -2.85
CA PRO A 33 6.76 5.14 -2.68
C PRO A 33 5.89 3.88 -2.75
N GLU A 34 6.52 2.72 -2.82
CA GLU A 34 5.85 1.42 -2.81
C GLU A 34 5.08 1.21 -1.49
N ILE A 35 3.76 1.00 -1.57
CA ILE A 35 2.91 0.70 -0.41
C ILE A 35 3.04 -0.78 -0.08
N LYS A 36 3.78 -1.09 0.99
CA LYS A 36 4.14 -2.45 1.41
C LYS A 36 3.48 -2.89 2.72
N TYR A 37 2.98 -1.94 3.49
CA TYR A 37 2.47 -2.20 4.83
C TYR A 37 1.06 -1.64 4.98
N PRO A 38 0.17 -2.35 5.71
CA PRO A 38 -1.18 -1.89 5.97
C PRO A 38 -1.21 -0.70 6.93
N ASP A 39 -2.34 0.00 6.99
CA ASP A 39 -2.61 0.99 8.00
C ASP A 39 -3.44 0.41 9.16
N PHE A 40 -3.23 0.98 10.36
CA PHE A 40 -3.99 0.63 11.57
C PHE A 40 -4.55 1.88 12.27
N TYR A 41 -4.43 3.05 11.64
CA TYR A 41 -4.78 4.35 12.23
C TYR A 41 -6.00 5.01 11.57
N GLY A 42 -6.78 4.24 10.81
CA GLY A 42 -8.06 4.69 10.29
C GLY A 42 -8.12 4.89 8.77
N VAL A 43 -7.04 4.71 8.05
CA VAL A 43 -7.09 4.61 6.59
C VAL A 43 -7.48 3.18 6.20
N ASP A 44 -8.53 3.03 5.39
CA ASP A 44 -8.93 1.72 4.87
C ASP A 44 -7.90 1.20 3.88
N MET A 45 -6.87 0.56 4.42
CA MET A 45 -5.84 -0.11 3.64
C MET A 45 -6.11 -1.61 3.60
N PRO A 46 -5.96 -2.23 2.44
CA PRO A 46 -6.12 -3.67 2.33
C PRO A 46 -5.05 -4.41 3.16
N THR A 47 -5.35 -5.65 3.48
CA THR A 47 -4.40 -6.52 4.17
C THR A 47 -3.10 -6.65 3.38
N LYS A 48 -2.00 -6.97 4.05
CA LYS A 48 -0.67 -7.13 3.42
C LYS A 48 -0.70 -8.10 2.22
N LYS A 49 -1.58 -9.11 2.25
CA LYS A 49 -1.77 -10.06 1.15
C LYS A 49 -2.28 -9.41 -0.12
N GLU A 50 -3.06 -8.34 -0.01
CA GLU A 50 -3.65 -7.63 -1.14
C GLU A 50 -2.78 -6.48 -1.64
N LEU A 51 -1.77 -6.05 -0.87
CA LEU A 51 -0.83 -5.01 -1.26
C LEU A 51 0.11 -5.55 -2.33
N LEU A 52 0.02 -5.01 -3.53
CA LEU A 52 0.78 -5.52 -4.68
C LEU A 52 2.29 -5.42 -4.44
N ALA A 53 2.76 -4.29 -3.92
CA ALA A 53 4.19 -4.05 -3.65
C ALA A 53 4.72 -4.77 -2.40
N ALA A 54 3.85 -5.35 -1.56
CA ALA A 54 4.26 -6.23 -0.47
C ALA A 54 4.61 -7.65 -0.96
N ASN A 55 4.07 -8.04 -2.14
CA ASN A 55 4.12 -9.41 -2.64
C ASN A 55 4.87 -9.55 -3.97
N LYS A 56 5.17 -8.45 -4.65
CA LYS A 56 5.79 -8.43 -5.98
C LYS A 56 6.88 -7.38 -6.08
N SER A 57 7.93 -7.69 -6.82
CA SER A 57 8.94 -6.72 -7.22
C SER A 57 8.37 -5.69 -8.21
N VAL A 58 9.03 -4.54 -8.33
CA VAL A 58 8.64 -3.49 -9.30
C VAL A 58 8.58 -4.04 -10.73
N SER A 59 9.47 -4.97 -11.11
CA SER A 59 9.47 -5.61 -12.42
C SER A 59 8.23 -6.48 -12.62
N GLU A 60 7.82 -7.24 -11.61
CA GLU A 60 6.61 -8.08 -11.67
C GLU A 60 5.34 -7.23 -11.68
N ILE A 61 5.32 -6.12 -10.93
CA ILE A 61 4.22 -5.15 -10.95
C ILE A 61 4.12 -4.52 -12.34
N CYS A 62 5.23 -4.11 -12.94
CA CYS A 62 5.27 -3.55 -14.28
C CYS A 62 4.66 -4.50 -15.32
N LYS A 63 5.00 -5.79 -15.24
CA LYS A 63 4.40 -6.84 -16.08
C LYS A 63 2.91 -7.02 -15.79
N PHE A 64 2.52 -7.06 -14.52
CA PHE A 64 1.13 -7.23 -14.10
C PHE A 64 0.21 -6.11 -14.63
N VAL A 65 0.65 -4.85 -14.57
CA VAL A 65 -0.09 -3.71 -15.10
C VAL A 65 0.07 -3.54 -16.61
N SER A 66 0.88 -4.38 -17.27
CA SER A 66 1.17 -4.35 -18.71
C SER A 66 1.81 -3.06 -19.20
N ALA A 67 2.54 -2.35 -18.33
CA ALA A 67 3.26 -1.13 -18.70
C ALA A 67 4.63 -1.45 -19.29
N LYS A 68 5.13 -0.57 -20.18
CA LYS A 68 6.48 -0.66 -20.73
C LYS A 68 7.55 -0.38 -19.67
N SER A 69 7.26 0.54 -18.76
CA SER A 69 8.10 0.82 -17.59
C SER A 69 7.27 1.34 -16.42
N LEU A 70 7.75 1.06 -15.22
CA LEU A 70 7.15 1.50 -13.96
C LEU A 70 8.26 2.04 -13.06
N LYS A 71 8.02 3.19 -12.44
CA LYS A 71 8.85 3.74 -11.37
C LYS A 71 7.97 4.37 -10.30
N PHE A 72 8.36 4.17 -9.05
CA PHE A 72 7.80 4.82 -7.88
C PHE A 72 8.67 6.00 -7.45
N LEU A 73 8.09 6.94 -6.74
CA LEU A 73 8.86 7.96 -6.02
C LEU A 73 9.68 7.25 -4.92
N SER A 74 10.92 7.67 -4.70
CA SER A 74 11.68 7.15 -3.57
C SER A 74 11.22 7.82 -2.26
N ILE A 75 11.48 7.15 -1.12
CA ILE A 75 11.20 7.75 0.20
C ILE A 75 11.95 9.09 0.34
N ASP A 76 13.22 9.15 -0.03
CA ASP A 76 13.98 10.40 -0.01
C ASP A 76 13.38 11.47 -0.94
N GLY A 77 12.88 11.06 -2.10
CA GLY A 77 12.17 11.92 -3.04
C GLY A 77 10.89 12.50 -2.43
N LEU A 78 10.13 11.68 -1.68
CA LEU A 78 8.93 12.12 -0.97
C LEU A 78 9.28 13.19 0.09
N TYR A 79 10.30 12.93 0.93
CA TYR A 79 10.72 13.88 1.96
C TYR A 79 11.21 15.19 1.35
N LYS A 80 12.00 15.14 0.27
CA LYS A 80 12.44 16.32 -0.46
C LYS A 80 11.29 17.11 -1.07
N ALA A 81 10.31 16.44 -1.64
CA ALA A 81 9.11 17.07 -2.19
C ALA A 81 8.28 17.80 -1.12
N MET A 82 8.34 17.33 0.13
CA MET A 82 7.69 17.95 1.29
C MET A 82 8.56 19.02 1.99
N GLY A 83 9.71 19.37 1.40
CA GLY A 83 10.59 20.42 1.93
C GLY A 83 11.58 19.96 3.00
N PHE A 84 11.72 18.65 3.21
CA PHE A 84 12.72 18.10 4.14
C PHE A 84 13.98 17.68 3.39
N GLU A 85 15.15 17.92 3.97
CA GLU A 85 16.40 17.50 3.37
C GLU A 85 16.50 15.96 3.28
N LYS A 86 16.07 15.28 4.35
CA LYS A 86 16.02 13.82 4.47
C LYS A 86 15.04 13.37 5.54
N ARG A 87 14.70 12.09 5.52
CA ARG A 87 13.95 11.42 6.60
C ARG A 87 14.76 11.40 7.90
N ASN A 88 14.14 11.79 9.02
CA ASN A 88 14.71 11.52 10.34
C ASN A 88 14.32 10.09 10.75
N SER A 89 15.33 9.25 11.02
CA SER A 89 15.10 7.84 11.37
C SER A 89 14.55 7.64 12.79
N THR A 90 14.82 8.59 13.69
CA THR A 90 14.35 8.49 15.10
C THR A 90 12.94 9.07 15.26
N TYR A 91 12.69 10.20 14.60
CA TYR A 91 11.41 10.91 14.63
C TYR A 91 11.05 11.33 13.20
N PRO A 92 10.42 10.43 12.40
CA PRO A 92 10.01 10.76 11.03
C PRO A 92 9.09 11.96 11.01
N GLN A 93 9.34 12.89 10.09
CA GLN A 93 8.55 14.13 9.95
C GLN A 93 7.19 13.87 9.31
N LEU A 94 7.03 12.73 8.64
CA LEU A 94 5.80 12.29 7.97
C LEU A 94 5.34 10.95 8.54
N THR A 95 4.06 10.68 8.47
CA THR A 95 3.49 9.36 8.74
C THR A 95 3.73 8.46 7.53
N ASP A 96 4.82 7.70 7.55
CA ASP A 96 5.35 6.96 6.40
C ASP A 96 5.38 5.43 6.58
N HIS A 97 4.70 4.92 7.60
CA HIS A 97 4.67 3.49 7.92
C HIS A 97 4.16 2.60 6.79
N TYR A 98 3.32 3.11 5.87
CA TYR A 98 2.86 2.40 4.66
C TYR A 98 4.03 1.95 3.76
N PHE A 99 5.11 2.72 3.78
CA PHE A 99 6.28 2.53 2.94
C PHE A 99 7.41 1.83 3.69
N THR A 100 7.61 2.18 4.96
CA THR A 100 8.75 1.76 5.79
C THR A 100 8.44 0.57 6.69
N GLY A 101 7.20 0.40 7.13
CA GLY A 101 6.81 -0.55 8.17
C GLY A 101 7.17 -0.09 9.58
N GLU A 102 7.65 1.15 9.74
CA GLU A 102 7.97 1.73 11.03
C GLU A 102 6.77 2.47 11.59
N TYR A 103 5.99 1.79 12.42
CA TYR A 103 4.77 2.32 13.00
C TYR A 103 5.08 3.24 14.19
N PRO A 104 4.45 4.44 14.29
CA PRO A 104 4.70 5.38 15.39
C PRO A 104 4.28 4.84 16.77
N VAL A 105 3.35 3.89 16.80
CA VAL A 105 2.92 3.18 18.01
C VAL A 105 3.09 1.69 17.79
N LYS A 106 3.60 0.98 18.81
CA LYS A 106 3.78 -0.48 18.75
C LYS A 106 2.42 -1.15 18.55
N ILE A 107 2.30 -1.90 17.46
CA ILE A 107 1.10 -2.67 17.15
C ILE A 107 1.12 -3.93 18.03
N ILE A 108 0.20 -4.00 18.99
CA ILE A 108 0.12 -5.10 19.95
C ILE A 108 -0.55 -6.34 19.31
N ASP A 109 -1.38 -6.13 18.30
CA ASP A 109 -2.23 -7.16 17.68
C ASP A 109 -1.51 -8.02 16.63
N GLU A 110 -0.32 -7.63 16.16
CA GLU A 110 0.50 -8.49 15.29
C GLU A 110 1.20 -9.65 16.03
N LEU A 111 1.14 -9.68 17.36
CA LEU A 111 1.81 -10.67 18.21
C LEU A 111 0.91 -11.86 18.59
N GLY A 112 0.12 -12.36 17.69
CA GLY A 112 -0.54 -13.64 17.87
C GLY A 112 -1.82 -13.79 17.09
N ASP A 113 -1.98 -14.96 16.51
CA ASP A 113 -3.24 -15.57 16.10
C ASP A 113 -4.22 -15.67 17.31
N ARG A 114 -4.58 -14.54 17.90
CA ARG A 114 -5.76 -14.50 18.75
C ARG A 114 -6.94 -14.56 17.79
N LYS A 115 -7.47 -15.79 17.60
CA LYS A 115 -8.86 -15.98 17.22
C LYS A 115 -9.66 -15.01 18.08
N VAL A 116 -10.10 -13.92 17.49
CA VAL A 116 -11.13 -13.08 18.09
C VAL A 116 -12.35 -13.99 18.14
N THR A 117 -12.54 -14.65 19.27
CA THR A 117 -13.78 -15.34 19.56
C THR A 117 -14.79 -14.23 19.69
N GLN A 118 -15.53 -14.00 18.63
CA GLN A 118 -16.69 -13.11 18.65
C GLN A 118 -17.62 -13.66 19.72
N LEU A 119 -17.62 -13.00 20.88
CA LEU A 119 -18.57 -13.32 21.93
C LEU A 119 -19.95 -13.04 21.35
N SER A 120 -20.70 -14.11 21.09
CA SER A 120 -22.08 -14.00 20.66
C SER A 120 -22.86 -13.28 21.75
N LEU A 121 -23.28 -12.06 21.49
CA LEU A 121 -24.17 -11.27 22.35
C LEU A 121 -25.60 -11.88 22.45
N LEU A 122 -25.83 -13.04 21.82
CA LEU A 122 -27.14 -13.66 21.71
C LEU A 122 -27.25 -15.01 22.46
N SER A 123 -26.33 -15.34 23.35
CA SER A 123 -26.54 -16.47 24.27
C SER A 123 -27.14 -16.00 25.59
N THR A 124 -28.28 -15.34 25.52
CA THR A 124 -29.16 -15.19 26.69
C THR A 124 -30.25 -16.25 26.63
N GLY A 125 -30.11 -17.24 27.46
CA GLY A 125 -31.23 -17.80 28.22
C GLY A 125 -32.24 -18.66 27.47
N SER A 126 -32.17 -19.94 27.65
CA SER A 126 -33.34 -20.71 28.02
C SER A 126 -32.90 -21.85 28.93
N ASN A 127 -32.95 -21.57 30.20
CA ASN A 127 -33.17 -22.61 31.20
C ASN A 127 -34.67 -22.67 31.43
N ASN A 128 -35.23 -23.77 31.05
CA ASN A 128 -36.28 -24.45 31.77
C ASN A 128 -36.16 -25.93 31.52
#